data_9e908bb42bfcb7e94d7df0e6832af1c8
#
_entry.id   9e908bb42bfcb7e94d7df0e6832af1c8
#
_cell.length_a   1.000
_cell.length_b   1.000
_cell.length_c   1.000
_cell.angle_alpha   90.00
_cell.angle_beta   90.00
_cell.angle_gamma   90.00
#
_symmetry.space_group_name_H-M   'P 1'
#
loop_
_entity.id
_entity.type
_entity.pdbx_description
1 polymer ?
#
loop_
_entity_poly.entity_id
_entity_poly.type
_entity_poly.pdbx_seq_one_letter_code
_entity_poly.pdbx_strand_id
1 'polypeptide(L)'
;MVNPRCYLDISIGGELEGRIVVELYTDVVPKTAENFRTMCTGEKGIAPNSAAPLHYKGVRFHRIIRGFMIQGGDISAGDGTGGESIYGLKFEDENFELKHERKGMLSMANMGPNTNGSQFFITTTRTSHLDGKHVVFGKVIKGMGVVRSIELVATKDGDYPTQEVIIADCGEIPEGADDGVSDFFKDGDLYPDWPVDLDKKPDEISWWMKAVDSIKAFANEQYKKQDYKIALRKYWKALRYLDVCWDLEGIDQGVSIACKLKLGDLKGALLDADFAIRDGEDNVKAFFRQGQANMALNDLDSAVESFKKALDLEPNDGHTASSKSCRIWGLLILSHVFCRSGGIKKELAAARKKIADRRDQEKKAYSRMFQ
;
A
#
# COMPACT_ATOMS: atom_id res chain seq x y z
N MET A 1 -16.33 29.60 -2.91
CA MET A 1 -14.85 29.59 -3.02
C MET A 1 -14.43 28.14 -3.16
N VAL A 2 -13.41 27.87 -3.99
CA VAL A 2 -12.83 26.51 -4.08
C VAL A 2 -11.93 26.33 -2.88
N ASN A 3 -12.04 25.20 -2.20
CA ASN A 3 -11.17 24.86 -1.08
C ASN A 3 -9.71 24.69 -1.56
N PRO A 4 -8.71 25.28 -0.89
CA PRO A 4 -7.32 25.16 -1.28
C PRO A 4 -6.81 23.73 -1.12
N ARG A 5 -5.85 23.36 -1.97
CA ARG A 5 -5.17 22.06 -1.93
C ARG A 5 -3.72 22.26 -1.50
N CYS A 6 -3.26 21.43 -0.60
CA CYS A 6 -1.86 21.36 -0.20
C CYS A 6 -1.28 19.98 -0.47
N TYR A 7 0.05 19.89 -0.55
CA TYR A 7 0.75 18.61 -0.68
C TYR A 7 1.78 18.43 0.43
N LEU A 8 2.01 17.18 0.76
CA LEU A 8 3.09 16.71 1.64
C LEU A 8 3.84 15.60 0.91
N ASP A 9 5.11 15.81 0.59
CA ASP A 9 5.99 14.78 0.06
C ASP A 9 6.66 14.05 1.21
N ILE A 10 6.52 12.75 1.24
CA ILE A 10 6.92 11.92 2.36
C ILE A 10 8.17 11.13 2.06
N SER A 11 9.10 11.09 3.01
CA SER A 11 10.19 10.13 3.02
C SER A 11 10.10 9.20 4.24
N ILE A 12 10.46 7.93 4.05
CA ILE A 12 10.54 6.92 5.09
C ILE A 12 11.95 6.32 5.08
N GLY A 13 12.67 6.41 6.19
CA GLY A 13 14.03 5.90 6.28
C GLY A 13 15.01 6.59 5.31
N GLY A 14 14.75 7.85 4.96
CA GLY A 14 15.56 8.64 4.01
C GLY A 14 15.19 8.47 2.53
N GLU A 15 14.17 7.65 2.22
CA GLU A 15 13.72 7.38 0.86
C GLU A 15 12.36 8.02 0.59
N LEU A 16 12.22 8.66 -0.56
CA LEU A 16 10.93 9.21 -0.99
C LEU A 16 9.90 8.09 -1.19
N GLU A 17 8.76 8.24 -0.52
CA GLU A 17 7.65 7.28 -0.60
C GLU A 17 6.55 7.73 -1.55
N GLY A 18 6.22 9.02 -1.57
CA GLY A 18 5.21 9.59 -2.44
C GLY A 18 4.65 10.89 -1.90
N ARG A 19 3.58 11.36 -2.56
CA ARG A 19 2.89 12.60 -2.26
C ARG A 19 1.51 12.33 -1.66
N ILE A 20 1.19 13.04 -0.57
CA ILE A 20 -0.15 13.14 -0.01
C ILE A 20 -0.72 14.49 -0.44
N VAL A 21 -1.87 14.49 -1.09
CA VAL A 21 -2.61 15.71 -1.45
C VAL A 21 -3.83 15.84 -0.56
N VAL A 22 -4.00 17.00 0.03
CA VAL A 22 -5.08 17.31 0.96
C VAL A 22 -5.91 18.49 0.45
N GLU A 23 -7.20 18.44 0.70
CA GLU A 23 -8.14 19.55 0.54
C GLU A 23 -8.45 20.14 1.91
N LEU A 24 -8.38 21.44 2.05
CA LEU A 24 -8.62 22.16 3.31
C LEU A 24 -10.00 22.79 3.29
N TYR A 25 -10.76 22.63 4.35
CA TYR A 25 -12.14 23.12 4.47
C TYR A 25 -12.19 24.60 4.94
N THR A 26 -11.70 25.50 4.09
CA THR A 26 -11.72 26.94 4.37
C THR A 26 -13.12 27.55 4.40
N ASP A 27 -14.09 26.86 3.84
CA ASP A 27 -15.50 27.21 3.87
C ASP A 27 -16.17 26.98 5.25
N VAL A 28 -15.61 26.07 6.07
CA VAL A 28 -16.16 25.70 7.38
C VAL A 28 -15.25 26.14 8.53
N VAL A 29 -13.93 25.96 8.39
CA VAL A 29 -12.93 26.28 9.42
C VAL A 29 -11.76 27.09 8.83
N PRO A 30 -12.02 28.32 8.35
CA PRO A 30 -11.05 29.13 7.65
C PRO A 30 -9.77 29.39 8.45
N LYS A 31 -9.86 29.63 9.75
CA LYS A 31 -8.72 29.91 10.62
C LYS A 31 -7.83 28.70 10.79
N THR A 32 -8.40 27.54 11.05
CA THR A 32 -7.65 26.29 11.22
C THR A 32 -7.04 25.84 9.89
N ALA A 33 -7.77 25.94 8.80
CA ALA A 33 -7.29 25.63 7.47
C ALA A 33 -6.12 26.54 7.05
N GLU A 34 -6.20 27.84 7.32
CA GLU A 34 -5.15 28.82 7.02
C GLU A 34 -3.88 28.54 7.84
N ASN A 35 -3.99 28.13 9.11
CA ASN A 35 -2.84 27.68 9.88
C ASN A 35 -2.07 26.55 9.19
N PHE A 36 -2.77 25.53 8.71
CA PHE A 36 -2.15 24.40 8.01
C PHE A 36 -1.57 24.83 6.65
N ARG A 37 -2.32 25.60 5.85
CA ARG A 37 -1.87 26.07 4.52
C ARG A 37 -0.56 26.83 4.61
N THR A 38 -0.49 27.81 5.53
CA THR A 38 0.72 28.63 5.72
C THR A 38 1.88 27.84 6.29
N MET A 39 1.63 26.79 7.08
CA MET A 39 2.67 25.84 7.49
C MET A 39 3.19 24.99 6.31
N CYS A 40 2.37 24.73 5.30
CA CYS A 40 2.82 24.07 4.08
C CYS A 40 3.66 25.00 3.20
N THR A 41 3.34 26.30 3.10
CA THR A 41 4.07 27.25 2.26
C THR A 41 5.29 27.86 2.95
N GLY A 42 5.31 27.90 4.28
CA GLY A 42 6.37 28.53 5.06
C GLY A 42 6.42 30.07 4.99
N GLU A 43 5.41 30.70 4.42
CA GLU A 43 5.38 32.14 4.12
C GLU A 43 5.37 33.05 5.37
N LYS A 44 5.06 32.52 6.54
CA LYS A 44 5.06 33.27 7.81
C LYS A 44 6.41 33.34 8.51
N GLY A 45 7.43 32.64 7.98
CA GLY A 45 8.80 32.71 8.46
C GLY A 45 9.01 32.00 9.79
N ILE A 46 9.41 32.71 10.83
CA ILE A 46 9.82 32.17 12.13
C ILE A 46 8.76 32.43 13.19
N ALA A 47 8.47 31.41 13.98
CA ALA A 47 7.56 31.48 15.12
C ALA A 47 8.12 32.40 16.22
N PRO A 48 7.30 33.34 16.76
CA PRO A 48 7.80 34.35 17.69
C PRO A 48 8.21 33.78 19.06
N ASN A 49 7.64 32.67 19.49
CA ASN A 49 7.91 32.11 20.82
C ASN A 49 8.91 30.96 20.80
N SER A 50 8.76 30.02 19.88
CA SER A 50 9.65 28.86 19.78
C SER A 50 10.90 29.10 18.94
N ALA A 51 10.94 30.20 18.18
CA ALA A 51 11.98 30.49 17.18
C ALA A 51 12.12 29.39 16.09
N ALA A 52 11.15 28.51 15.98
CA ALA A 52 11.13 27.47 14.96
C ALA A 52 10.57 28.00 13.62
N PRO A 53 10.97 27.46 12.46
CA PRO A 53 10.32 27.78 11.20
C PRO A 53 8.83 27.41 11.22
N LEU A 54 7.96 28.33 10.86
CA LEU A 54 6.54 28.05 10.65
C LEU A 54 6.34 27.32 9.32
N HIS A 55 6.91 26.11 9.24
CA HIS A 55 6.96 25.33 8.02
C HIS A 55 7.03 23.85 8.34
N TYR A 56 6.25 23.01 7.62
CA TYR A 56 6.26 21.56 7.80
C TYR A 56 7.41 20.84 7.11
N LYS A 57 8.15 21.48 6.22
CA LYS A 57 9.31 20.85 5.56
C LYS A 57 10.37 20.43 6.58
N GLY A 58 10.75 19.15 6.55
CA GLY A 58 11.69 18.56 7.51
C GLY A 58 11.05 18.05 8.80
N VAL A 59 9.75 18.29 9.01
CA VAL A 59 9.04 17.89 10.24
C VAL A 59 8.66 16.40 10.16
N ARG A 60 8.70 15.74 11.32
CA ARG A 60 8.47 14.29 11.45
C ARG A 60 7.01 13.95 11.76
N PHE A 61 6.60 12.76 11.32
CA PHE A 61 5.51 12.05 11.95
C PHE A 61 6.09 11.29 13.15
N HIS A 62 5.88 11.84 14.34
CA HIS A 62 6.50 11.36 15.58
C HIS A 62 5.67 10.28 16.29
N ARG A 63 4.39 10.11 15.92
CA ARG A 63 3.49 9.12 16.54
C ARG A 63 2.63 8.42 15.49
N ILE A 64 2.64 7.09 15.51
CA ILE A 64 1.90 6.24 14.58
C ILE A 64 1.16 5.17 15.36
N ILE A 65 -0.18 5.14 15.27
CA ILE A 65 -0.99 4.08 15.86
C ILE A 65 -1.76 3.38 14.75
N ARG A 66 -1.37 2.14 14.50
CA ARG A 66 -2.00 1.31 13.47
C ARG A 66 -3.48 1.10 13.74
N GLY A 67 -4.32 1.28 12.71
CA GLY A 67 -5.78 1.19 12.83
C GLY A 67 -6.42 2.39 13.53
N PHE A 68 -5.68 3.50 13.69
CA PHE A 68 -6.19 4.70 14.32
C PHE A 68 -5.77 5.99 13.58
N MET A 69 -4.51 6.42 13.68
CA MET A 69 -4.04 7.67 13.07
C MET A 69 -2.52 7.72 12.95
N ILE A 70 -2.04 8.65 12.13
CA ILE A 70 -0.65 9.09 12.07
C ILE A 70 -0.60 10.57 12.48
N GLN A 71 0.31 10.94 13.40
CA GLN A 71 0.42 12.28 13.96
C GLN A 71 1.80 12.89 13.71
N GLY A 72 1.82 14.14 13.28
CA GLY A 72 3.00 14.95 13.03
C GLY A 72 2.77 16.43 13.26
N GLY A 73 3.62 17.26 12.67
CA GLY A 73 3.45 18.71 12.69
C GLY A 73 4.03 19.41 13.93
N ASP A 74 4.83 18.74 14.76
CA ASP A 74 5.60 19.40 15.80
C ASP A 74 6.83 20.09 15.18
N ILE A 75 6.69 21.37 14.86
CA ILE A 75 7.72 22.17 14.20
C ILE A 75 8.86 22.59 15.12
N SER A 76 8.71 22.48 16.43
CA SER A 76 9.67 22.99 17.40
C SER A 76 10.49 21.92 18.10
N ALA A 77 9.86 20.89 18.68
CA ALA A 77 10.52 19.80 19.39
C ALA A 77 10.69 18.56 18.53
N GLY A 78 9.74 18.28 17.63
CA GLY A 78 9.74 17.12 16.73
C GLY A 78 9.41 15.79 17.40
N ASP A 79 9.04 15.78 18.68
CA ASP A 79 8.72 14.62 19.51
C ASP A 79 7.28 14.59 20.03
N GLY A 80 6.47 15.59 19.67
CA GLY A 80 5.09 15.73 20.08
C GLY A 80 4.86 16.60 21.31
N THR A 81 5.91 17.13 21.93
CA THR A 81 5.81 18.01 23.12
C THR A 81 5.68 19.49 22.75
N GLY A 82 6.02 19.87 21.53
CA GLY A 82 6.08 21.24 21.04
C GLY A 82 4.93 21.61 20.09
N GLY A 83 5.27 22.52 19.18
CA GLY A 83 4.38 23.06 18.15
C GLY A 83 3.77 24.41 18.50
N GLU A 84 3.87 25.33 17.55
CA GLU A 84 3.33 26.68 17.62
C GLU A 84 2.52 27.00 16.38
N SER A 85 1.40 27.72 16.53
CA SER A 85 0.57 28.12 15.40
C SER A 85 1.03 29.46 14.80
N ILE A 86 0.51 29.83 13.64
CA ILE A 86 0.72 31.14 13.05
C ILE A 86 0.09 32.28 13.85
N TYR A 87 -0.77 31.96 14.80
CA TYR A 87 -1.48 32.90 15.68
C TYR A 87 -0.81 33.07 17.06
N GLY A 88 0.25 32.31 17.33
CA GLY A 88 0.96 32.25 18.61
C GLY A 88 1.04 30.84 19.14
N LEU A 89 1.43 30.65 20.42
CA LEU A 89 1.67 29.32 20.98
C LEU A 89 0.48 28.39 20.82
N LYS A 90 -0.72 28.88 21.07
CA LYS A 90 -1.97 28.11 20.94
C LYS A 90 -3.09 29.00 20.42
N PHE A 91 -4.09 28.36 19.78
CA PHE A 91 -5.33 29.02 19.37
C PHE A 91 -6.55 28.15 19.70
N GLU A 92 -7.70 28.78 19.74
CA GLU A 92 -8.97 28.20 20.13
C GLU A 92 -9.48 27.15 19.13
N ASP A 93 -10.37 26.28 19.59
CA ASP A 93 -11.16 25.39 18.75
C ASP A 93 -12.15 26.20 17.93
N GLU A 94 -12.04 26.17 16.61
CA GLU A 94 -12.84 27.03 15.73
C GLU A 94 -14.32 26.60 15.73
N ASN A 95 -14.57 25.32 15.41
CA ASN A 95 -15.85 24.63 15.54
C ASN A 95 -15.68 23.12 15.46
N PHE A 96 -16.79 22.37 15.66
CA PHE A 96 -16.83 20.91 15.58
C PHE A 96 -17.94 20.42 14.66
N GLU A 97 -18.27 21.18 13.60
CA GLU A 97 -19.29 20.80 12.62
C GLU A 97 -18.87 19.55 11.86
N LEU A 98 -17.61 19.52 11.42
CA LEU A 98 -17.03 18.38 10.70
C LEU A 98 -16.69 17.26 11.67
N LYS A 99 -16.85 16.01 11.20
CA LYS A 99 -16.69 14.80 12.00
C LYS A 99 -15.60 13.87 11.42
N HIS A 100 -15.07 13.00 12.27
CA HIS A 100 -14.09 11.97 11.90
C HIS A 100 -14.79 10.72 11.33
N GLU A 101 -15.58 10.89 10.27
CA GLU A 101 -16.48 9.85 9.72
C GLU A 101 -15.79 8.77 8.89
N ARG A 102 -14.56 8.99 8.47
CA ARG A 102 -13.82 8.07 7.60
C ARG A 102 -12.31 8.20 7.80
N LYS A 103 -11.56 7.29 7.17
CA LYS A 103 -10.10 7.42 7.03
C LYS A 103 -9.73 8.62 6.15
N GLY A 104 -8.57 9.20 6.38
CA GLY A 104 -8.04 10.33 5.62
C GLY A 104 -8.57 11.70 6.06
N MET A 105 -9.23 11.81 7.22
CA MET A 105 -9.59 13.12 7.79
C MET A 105 -8.36 13.75 8.43
N LEU A 106 -8.13 15.04 8.14
CA LEU A 106 -7.13 15.88 8.80
C LEU A 106 -7.75 16.58 9.98
N SER A 107 -7.13 16.47 11.15
CA SER A 107 -7.65 17.07 12.39
C SER A 107 -6.51 17.60 13.26
N MET A 108 -6.79 18.63 14.06
CA MET A 108 -5.81 19.23 14.96
C MET A 108 -5.55 18.33 16.16
N ALA A 109 -4.27 18.09 16.44
CA ALA A 109 -3.86 17.53 17.73
C ALA A 109 -3.87 18.68 18.78
N ASN A 110 -4.34 18.37 19.99
CA ASN A 110 -4.41 19.31 21.11
C ASN A 110 -4.16 18.60 22.45
N MET A 111 -3.96 19.38 23.50
CA MET A 111 -3.82 18.92 24.90
C MET A 111 -5.06 19.26 25.74
N GLY A 112 -6.21 19.41 25.13
CA GLY A 112 -7.48 19.83 25.72
C GLY A 112 -8.07 21.00 24.93
N PRO A 113 -9.24 21.51 25.37
CA PRO A 113 -9.94 22.57 24.66
C PRO A 113 -9.09 23.83 24.45
N ASN A 114 -9.17 24.39 23.23
CA ASN A 114 -8.49 25.65 22.85
C ASN A 114 -6.96 25.62 22.98
N THR A 115 -6.34 24.46 22.69
CA THR A 115 -4.88 24.30 22.74
C THR A 115 -4.27 23.87 21.40
N ASN A 116 -4.89 24.24 20.27
CA ASN A 116 -4.39 23.93 18.95
C ASN A 116 -3.07 24.67 18.66
N GLY A 117 -2.08 23.98 18.12
CA GLY A 117 -0.79 24.54 17.69
C GLY A 117 -0.53 24.28 16.22
N SER A 118 0.61 23.67 15.92
CA SER A 118 0.95 23.18 14.58
C SER A 118 0.71 21.69 14.39
N GLN A 119 0.58 20.91 15.47
CA GLN A 119 0.44 19.47 15.38
C GLN A 119 -0.92 19.08 14.80
N PHE A 120 -0.89 18.09 13.92
CA PHE A 120 -2.07 17.51 13.27
C PHE A 120 -1.96 16.00 13.20
N PHE A 121 -3.08 15.35 12.94
CA PHE A 121 -3.09 13.93 12.61
C PHE A 121 -3.98 13.64 11.39
N ILE A 122 -3.67 12.53 10.73
CA ILE A 122 -4.47 11.97 9.63
C ILE A 122 -5.06 10.65 10.12
N THR A 123 -6.38 10.51 10.05
CA THR A 123 -7.06 9.28 10.47
C THR A 123 -6.82 8.15 9.47
N THR A 124 -6.59 6.93 9.96
CA THR A 124 -6.48 5.72 9.12
C THR A 124 -7.74 4.84 9.20
N THR A 125 -8.67 5.22 10.07
CA THR A 125 -10.00 4.63 10.22
C THR A 125 -11.02 5.70 10.62
N ARG A 126 -12.28 5.31 10.80
CA ARG A 126 -13.29 6.16 11.43
C ARG A 126 -13.00 6.30 12.94
N THR A 127 -12.98 7.55 13.46
CA THR A 127 -12.60 7.85 14.85
C THR A 127 -13.59 8.78 15.53
N SER A 128 -14.87 8.39 15.54
CA SER A 128 -15.97 9.21 16.07
C SER A 128 -15.84 9.61 17.56
N HIS A 129 -15.00 8.91 18.34
CA HIS A 129 -14.72 9.27 19.73
C HIS A 129 -13.90 10.56 19.89
N LEU A 130 -13.33 11.08 18.78
CA LEU A 130 -12.62 12.35 18.72
C LEU A 130 -13.54 13.53 18.35
N ASP A 131 -14.78 13.26 17.94
CA ASP A 131 -15.75 14.28 17.58
C ASP A 131 -16.05 15.20 18.77
N GLY A 132 -16.09 16.51 18.51
CA GLY A 132 -16.31 17.52 19.56
C GLY A 132 -15.09 17.77 20.47
N LYS A 133 -13.92 17.19 20.15
CA LYS A 133 -12.67 17.36 20.90
C LYS A 133 -11.52 17.87 20.04
N HIS A 134 -11.49 17.47 18.78
CA HIS A 134 -10.46 17.85 17.80
C HIS A 134 -11.13 18.45 16.57
N VAL A 135 -10.60 19.58 16.11
CA VAL A 135 -11.14 20.31 14.95
C VAL A 135 -10.70 19.63 13.67
N VAL A 136 -11.65 19.06 12.92
CA VAL A 136 -11.41 18.54 11.59
C VAL A 136 -11.34 19.71 10.61
N PHE A 137 -10.25 19.80 9.82
CA PHE A 137 -10.03 20.96 8.94
C PHE A 137 -9.73 20.59 7.47
N GLY A 138 -9.69 19.30 7.15
CA GLY A 138 -9.42 18.84 5.79
C GLY A 138 -9.55 17.34 5.60
N LYS A 139 -9.27 16.91 4.41
CA LYS A 139 -9.24 15.49 4.02
C LYS A 139 -8.12 15.21 3.03
N VAL A 140 -7.61 13.99 3.06
CA VAL A 140 -6.76 13.45 2.00
C VAL A 140 -7.61 13.18 0.77
N ILE A 141 -7.23 13.73 -0.38
CA ILE A 141 -7.88 13.51 -1.67
C ILE A 141 -7.08 12.57 -2.57
N LYS A 142 -5.73 12.58 -2.46
CA LYS A 142 -4.83 11.61 -3.11
C LYS A 142 -3.69 11.21 -2.16
N GLY A 143 -3.07 10.07 -2.39
CA GLY A 143 -1.95 9.61 -1.57
C GLY A 143 -2.36 8.85 -0.30
N MET A 144 -3.60 8.32 -0.21
CA MET A 144 -3.98 7.44 0.90
C MET A 144 -3.10 6.19 1.01
N GLY A 145 -2.50 5.77 -0.08
CA GLY A 145 -1.51 4.70 -0.08
C GLY A 145 -0.23 5.07 0.67
N VAL A 146 0.23 6.32 0.52
CA VAL A 146 1.38 6.86 1.27
C VAL A 146 1.04 6.94 2.77
N VAL A 147 -0.18 7.40 3.13
CA VAL A 147 -0.66 7.37 4.52
C VAL A 147 -0.62 5.94 5.07
N ARG A 148 -1.00 4.95 4.25
CA ARG A 148 -0.94 3.52 4.63
C ARG A 148 0.48 3.02 4.79
N SER A 149 1.42 3.42 3.93
CA SER A 149 2.85 3.08 4.08
C SER A 149 3.40 3.62 5.39
N ILE A 150 3.05 4.87 5.77
CA ILE A 150 3.42 5.45 7.07
C ILE A 150 2.82 4.63 8.22
N GLU A 151 1.53 4.32 8.17
CA GLU A 151 0.83 3.54 9.20
C GLU A 151 1.47 2.16 9.44
N LEU A 152 2.06 1.58 8.41
CA LEU A 152 2.70 0.25 8.47
C LEU A 152 4.16 0.28 8.96
N VAL A 153 4.74 1.46 9.16
CA VAL A 153 6.07 1.57 9.77
C VAL A 153 6.02 0.96 11.17
N ALA A 154 6.99 0.11 11.48
CA ALA A 154 7.10 -0.48 12.81
C ALA A 154 7.31 0.60 13.86
N THR A 155 6.67 0.46 15.01
CA THR A 155 6.78 1.40 16.13
C THR A 155 7.45 0.75 17.34
N LYS A 156 8.05 1.56 18.19
CA LYS A 156 8.59 1.21 19.51
C LYS A 156 7.71 1.80 20.60
N ASP A 157 8.11 1.62 21.88
CA ASP A 157 7.38 2.14 23.03
C ASP A 157 7.00 3.64 22.83
N GLY A 158 5.74 3.96 23.17
CA GLY A 158 5.19 5.31 22.97
C GLY A 158 4.71 5.60 21.55
N ASP A 159 4.49 4.57 20.72
CA ASP A 159 4.01 4.69 19.34
C ASP A 159 4.98 5.42 18.38
N TYR A 160 6.26 5.58 18.75
CA TYR A 160 7.28 6.22 17.93
C TYR A 160 7.73 5.31 16.77
N PRO A 161 7.81 5.80 15.52
CA PRO A 161 8.27 5.00 14.40
C PRO A 161 9.74 4.60 14.56
N THR A 162 10.06 3.35 14.19
CA THR A 162 11.45 2.83 14.23
C THR A 162 12.30 3.34 13.06
N GLN A 163 11.66 3.75 11.97
CA GLN A 163 12.26 4.44 10.84
C GLN A 163 11.76 5.87 10.82
N GLU A 164 12.63 6.80 10.51
CA GLU A 164 12.27 8.21 10.44
C GLU A 164 11.26 8.45 9.30
N VAL A 165 10.13 9.09 9.63
CA VAL A 165 9.09 9.47 8.67
C VAL A 165 9.03 10.99 8.63
N ILE A 166 9.42 11.59 7.50
CA ILE A 166 9.62 13.04 7.37
C ILE A 166 8.75 13.60 6.23
N ILE A 167 8.23 14.80 6.42
CA ILE A 167 7.71 15.63 5.34
C ILE A 167 8.93 16.23 4.61
N ALA A 168 9.35 15.58 3.52
CA ALA A 168 10.53 15.96 2.75
C ALA A 168 10.32 17.29 2.02
N ASP A 169 9.11 17.55 1.55
CA ASP A 169 8.69 18.82 0.96
C ASP A 169 7.19 19.02 1.16
N CYS A 170 6.71 20.26 1.11
CA CYS A 170 5.30 20.61 1.23
C CYS A 170 5.03 21.95 0.57
N GLY A 171 3.76 22.20 0.25
CA GLY A 171 3.33 23.45 -0.36
C GLY A 171 1.84 23.49 -0.65
N GLU A 172 1.41 24.60 -1.22
CA GLU A 172 0.07 24.79 -1.76
C GLU A 172 0.06 24.47 -3.25
N ILE A 173 -1.00 23.83 -3.72
CA ILE A 173 -1.22 23.53 -5.14
C ILE A 173 -2.12 24.63 -5.71
N PRO A 174 -1.65 25.44 -6.65
CA PRO A 174 -2.47 26.48 -7.28
C PRO A 174 -3.75 25.90 -7.90
N GLU A 175 -4.82 26.70 -7.94
CA GLU A 175 -6.06 26.29 -8.56
C GLU A 175 -5.84 25.90 -10.04
N GLY A 176 -6.36 24.75 -10.45
CA GLY A 176 -6.18 24.20 -11.81
C GLY A 176 -4.80 23.62 -12.12
N ALA A 177 -3.82 23.73 -11.21
CA ALA A 177 -2.51 23.11 -11.41
C ALA A 177 -2.56 21.61 -11.19
N ASP A 178 -1.66 20.89 -11.88
CA ASP A 178 -1.40 19.47 -11.64
C ASP A 178 -0.91 19.24 -10.20
N ASP A 179 -1.41 18.21 -9.57
CA ASP A 179 -1.01 17.85 -8.21
C ASP A 179 0.33 17.09 -8.13
N GLY A 180 0.87 16.65 -9.26
CA GLY A 180 2.17 15.99 -9.37
C GLY A 180 2.21 14.59 -8.74
N VAL A 181 1.07 13.95 -8.50
CA VAL A 181 1.02 12.58 -7.95
C VAL A 181 1.38 11.55 -9.01
N SER A 182 0.93 11.75 -10.25
CA SER A 182 1.15 10.78 -11.34
C SER A 182 2.62 10.71 -11.78
N ASP A 183 3.33 11.83 -11.79
CA ASP A 183 4.74 11.92 -12.18
C ASP A 183 5.66 12.29 -11.00
N PHE A 184 5.30 11.86 -9.81
CA PHE A 184 6.02 12.21 -8.58
C PHE A 184 7.52 11.84 -8.63
N PHE A 185 7.86 10.66 -9.14
CA PHE A 185 9.24 10.19 -9.24
C PHE A 185 9.99 10.67 -10.47
N LYS A 186 9.32 11.33 -11.43
CA LYS A 186 9.91 11.83 -12.69
C LYS A 186 10.73 10.78 -13.43
N ASP A 187 10.31 9.53 -13.34
CA ASP A 187 11.00 8.38 -13.90
C ASP A 187 10.45 7.95 -15.27
N GLY A 188 9.44 8.66 -15.79
CA GLY A 188 8.79 8.39 -17.07
C GLY A 188 7.60 7.43 -16.98
N ASP A 189 7.24 6.97 -15.78
CA ASP A 189 6.03 6.19 -15.53
C ASP A 189 4.86 7.13 -15.22
N LEU A 190 3.95 7.25 -16.16
CA LEU A 190 2.83 8.21 -16.13
C LEU A 190 1.65 7.81 -15.24
N TYR A 191 1.68 6.65 -14.64
CA TYR A 191 0.60 6.19 -13.77
C TYR A 191 0.89 6.56 -12.31
N PRO A 192 -0.13 6.98 -11.51
CA PRO A 192 0.06 7.17 -10.06
C PRO A 192 0.43 5.85 -9.38
N ASP A 193 1.18 5.91 -8.29
CA ASP A 193 1.63 4.72 -7.56
C ASP A 193 0.46 3.88 -7.01
N TRP A 194 -0.69 4.51 -6.80
CA TRP A 194 -1.90 3.86 -6.33
C TRP A 194 -3.06 4.09 -7.31
N PRO A 195 -3.76 3.03 -7.75
CA PRO A 195 -4.90 3.14 -8.66
C PRO A 195 -6.03 4.04 -8.17
N VAL A 196 -6.16 4.18 -6.84
CA VAL A 196 -7.18 5.05 -6.21
C VAL A 196 -6.94 6.52 -6.49
N ASP A 197 -5.71 6.91 -6.82
CA ASP A 197 -5.29 8.29 -7.06
C ASP A 197 -5.47 8.73 -8.52
N LEU A 198 -5.98 7.85 -9.40
CA LEU A 198 -6.40 8.21 -10.76
C LEU A 198 -7.56 9.20 -10.71
N ASP A 199 -7.48 10.28 -11.47
CA ASP A 199 -8.53 11.30 -11.57
C ASP A 199 -9.85 10.73 -12.10
N LYS A 200 -9.76 9.79 -13.04
CA LYS A 200 -10.89 9.01 -13.55
C LYS A 200 -10.50 7.55 -13.57
N LYS A 201 -11.31 6.71 -12.92
CA LYS A 201 -11.15 5.26 -12.99
C LYS A 201 -11.81 4.76 -14.27
N PRO A 202 -11.04 4.19 -15.21
CA PRO A 202 -11.62 3.58 -16.40
C PRO A 202 -12.43 2.34 -16.03
N ASP A 203 -13.58 2.15 -16.68
CA ASP A 203 -14.43 0.96 -16.48
C ASP A 203 -13.94 -0.22 -17.34
N GLU A 204 -13.09 0.03 -18.34
CA GLU A 204 -12.59 -0.98 -19.26
C GLU A 204 -11.39 -1.73 -18.72
N ILE A 205 -11.52 -3.03 -18.54
CA ILE A 205 -10.41 -3.92 -18.14
C ILE A 205 -9.23 -3.85 -19.09
N SER A 206 -9.48 -3.68 -20.39
CA SER A 206 -8.44 -3.55 -21.39
C SER A 206 -7.46 -2.39 -21.10
N TRP A 207 -7.97 -1.29 -20.52
CA TRP A 207 -7.16 -0.16 -20.10
C TRP A 207 -6.26 -0.54 -18.90
N TRP A 208 -6.85 -1.18 -17.89
CA TRP A 208 -6.10 -1.62 -16.69
C TRP A 208 -4.99 -2.60 -17.04
N MET A 209 -5.28 -3.55 -17.93
CA MET A 209 -4.27 -4.51 -18.40
C MET A 209 -3.12 -3.84 -19.15
N LYS A 210 -3.41 -2.83 -19.99
CA LYS A 210 -2.37 -2.04 -20.66
C LYS A 210 -1.51 -1.27 -19.65
N ALA A 211 -2.12 -0.70 -18.60
CA ALA A 211 -1.40 -0.04 -17.53
C ALA A 211 -0.46 -1.02 -16.80
N VAL A 212 -0.96 -2.22 -16.43
CA VAL A 212 -0.16 -3.27 -15.80
C VAL A 212 1.03 -3.66 -16.68
N ASP A 213 0.81 -3.88 -17.99
CA ASP A 213 1.88 -4.27 -18.93
C ASP A 213 2.93 -3.15 -19.09
N SER A 214 2.49 -1.88 -19.15
CA SER A 214 3.38 -0.72 -19.22
C SER A 214 4.25 -0.60 -17.97
N ILE A 215 3.64 -0.63 -16.77
CA ILE A 215 4.36 -0.55 -15.49
C ILE A 215 5.35 -1.71 -15.35
N LYS A 216 4.95 -2.92 -15.73
CA LYS A 216 5.80 -4.11 -15.70
C LYS A 216 6.97 -4.01 -16.69
N ALA A 217 6.74 -3.48 -17.90
CA ALA A 217 7.80 -3.26 -18.87
C ALA A 217 8.86 -2.30 -18.31
N PHE A 218 8.40 -1.22 -17.68
CA PHE A 218 9.26 -0.27 -16.99
C PHE A 218 10.07 -0.93 -15.85
N ALA A 219 9.39 -1.72 -15.00
CA ALA A 219 10.05 -2.48 -13.94
C ALA A 219 11.14 -3.42 -14.47
N ASN A 220 10.87 -4.11 -15.59
CA ASN A 220 11.84 -4.99 -16.25
C ASN A 220 13.07 -4.22 -16.77
N GLU A 221 12.90 -3.01 -17.27
CA GLU A 221 14.02 -2.16 -17.68
C GLU A 221 14.89 -1.75 -16.51
N GLN A 222 14.29 -1.34 -15.38
CA GLN A 222 15.05 -1.01 -14.18
C GLN A 222 15.77 -2.24 -13.62
N TYR A 223 15.14 -3.41 -13.66
CA TYR A 223 15.78 -4.67 -13.27
C TYR A 223 17.01 -4.98 -14.14
N LYS A 224 16.94 -4.78 -15.46
CA LYS A 224 18.09 -4.94 -16.38
C LYS A 224 19.22 -3.95 -16.09
N LYS A 225 18.87 -2.73 -15.67
CA LYS A 225 19.83 -1.71 -15.23
C LYS A 225 20.42 -1.99 -13.85
N GLN A 226 20.02 -3.09 -13.20
CA GLN A 226 20.41 -3.49 -11.85
C GLN A 226 19.88 -2.55 -10.75
N ASP A 227 18.93 -1.69 -11.07
CA ASP A 227 18.20 -0.90 -10.07
C ASP A 227 17.05 -1.75 -9.50
N TYR A 228 17.42 -2.71 -8.68
CA TYR A 228 16.47 -3.67 -8.10
C TYR A 228 15.44 -3.02 -7.18
N LYS A 229 15.78 -1.87 -6.56
CA LYS A 229 14.89 -1.16 -5.66
C LYS A 229 13.74 -0.51 -6.40
N ILE A 230 14.02 0.26 -7.45
CA ILE A 230 13.00 0.85 -8.31
C ILE A 230 12.20 -0.25 -9.01
N ALA A 231 12.86 -1.29 -9.50
CA ALA A 231 12.20 -2.42 -10.13
C ALA A 231 11.17 -3.08 -9.19
N LEU A 232 11.56 -3.35 -7.93
CA LEU A 232 10.66 -3.93 -6.92
C LEU A 232 9.44 -3.03 -6.64
N ARG A 233 9.66 -1.71 -6.47
CA ARG A 233 8.59 -0.73 -6.29
C ARG A 233 7.59 -0.77 -7.44
N LYS A 234 8.09 -0.80 -8.69
CA LYS A 234 7.23 -0.85 -9.89
C LYS A 234 6.51 -2.19 -10.04
N TYR A 235 7.11 -3.30 -9.66
CA TYR A 235 6.39 -4.57 -9.60
C TYR A 235 5.25 -4.54 -8.57
N TRP A 236 5.45 -3.97 -7.38
CA TRP A 236 4.38 -3.76 -6.41
C TRP A 236 3.28 -2.85 -6.94
N LYS A 237 3.65 -1.80 -7.68
CA LYS A 237 2.68 -0.93 -8.37
C LYS A 237 1.86 -1.72 -9.40
N ALA A 238 2.49 -2.50 -10.26
CA ALA A 238 1.80 -3.34 -11.25
C ALA A 238 0.79 -4.29 -10.58
N LEU A 239 1.13 -4.85 -9.42
CA LEU A 239 0.19 -5.67 -8.65
C LEU A 239 -1.02 -4.90 -8.16
N ARG A 240 -0.84 -3.69 -7.63
CA ARG A 240 -1.96 -2.85 -7.19
C ARG A 240 -2.93 -2.52 -8.33
N TYR A 241 -2.40 -2.32 -9.55
CA TYR A 241 -3.24 -2.12 -10.75
C TYR A 241 -3.95 -3.39 -11.19
N LEU A 242 -3.28 -4.53 -11.04
CA LEU A 242 -3.88 -5.83 -11.32
C LEU A 242 -4.99 -6.17 -10.33
N ASP A 243 -4.84 -5.84 -9.04
CA ASP A 243 -5.87 -6.03 -8.00
C ASP A 243 -7.20 -5.34 -8.39
N VAL A 244 -7.16 -4.16 -9.03
CA VAL A 244 -8.37 -3.48 -9.50
C VAL A 244 -9.05 -4.24 -10.63
N CYS A 245 -8.30 -4.91 -11.49
CA CYS A 245 -8.90 -5.72 -12.58
C CYS A 245 -9.77 -6.84 -12.02
N TRP A 246 -9.43 -7.39 -10.87
CA TRP A 246 -10.18 -8.49 -10.23
C TRP A 246 -11.48 -8.04 -9.61
N ASP A 247 -11.49 -6.84 -9.03
CA ASP A 247 -12.71 -6.26 -8.45
C ASP A 247 -13.77 -5.95 -9.53
N LEU A 248 -13.36 -5.71 -10.78
CA LEU A 248 -14.25 -5.29 -11.87
C LEU A 248 -15.00 -6.44 -12.56
N GLU A 249 -14.48 -7.67 -12.58
CA GLU A 249 -15.12 -8.76 -13.38
C GLU A 249 -15.28 -10.12 -12.65
N GLY A 250 -15.00 -10.26 -11.39
CA GLY A 250 -14.97 -11.59 -10.75
C GLY A 250 -13.97 -12.54 -11.44
N ILE A 251 -12.85 -12.01 -11.93
CA ILE A 251 -11.81 -12.76 -12.61
C ILE A 251 -11.19 -13.78 -11.67
N ASP A 252 -10.99 -14.97 -12.21
CA ASP A 252 -10.36 -16.14 -11.61
C ASP A 252 -9.20 -15.75 -10.65
N GLN A 253 -9.46 -15.86 -9.37
CA GLN A 253 -8.50 -15.60 -8.27
C GLN A 253 -7.15 -16.34 -8.48
N GLY A 254 -7.12 -17.37 -9.33
CA GLY A 254 -5.91 -18.10 -9.69
C GLY A 254 -4.82 -17.25 -10.35
N VAL A 255 -5.16 -16.11 -10.98
CA VAL A 255 -4.16 -15.20 -11.58
C VAL A 255 -3.44 -14.40 -10.50
N SER A 256 -4.15 -13.92 -9.47
CA SER A 256 -3.57 -13.25 -8.30
C SER A 256 -2.48 -14.10 -7.65
N ILE A 257 -2.87 -15.30 -7.31
CA ILE A 257 -2.00 -16.27 -6.65
C ILE A 257 -0.74 -16.52 -7.50
N ALA A 258 -0.89 -16.65 -8.82
CA ALA A 258 0.24 -16.85 -9.72
C ALA A 258 1.23 -15.67 -9.74
N CYS A 259 0.72 -14.43 -9.68
CA CYS A 259 1.56 -13.24 -9.65
C CYS A 259 2.31 -13.12 -8.33
N LYS A 260 1.62 -13.32 -7.19
CA LYS A 260 2.25 -13.31 -5.86
C LYS A 260 3.33 -14.37 -5.72
N LEU A 261 3.10 -15.59 -6.25
CA LEU A 261 4.11 -16.64 -6.31
C LEU A 261 5.37 -16.21 -7.07
N LYS A 262 5.21 -15.56 -8.24
CA LYS A 262 6.34 -15.09 -9.05
C LYS A 262 7.12 -13.93 -8.40
N LEU A 263 6.46 -13.16 -7.56
CA LEU A 263 7.05 -12.04 -6.85
C LEU A 263 7.67 -12.45 -5.50
N GLY A 264 7.49 -13.71 -5.10
CA GLY A 264 8.02 -14.22 -3.84
C GLY A 264 7.15 -13.91 -2.62
N ASP A 265 5.97 -13.29 -2.81
CA ASP A 265 4.97 -13.14 -1.74
C ASP A 265 4.22 -14.47 -1.53
N LEU A 266 4.91 -15.43 -0.95
CA LEU A 266 4.42 -16.78 -0.77
C LEU A 266 3.25 -16.85 0.23
N LYS A 267 3.28 -16.00 1.28
CA LYS A 267 2.21 -15.94 2.28
C LYS A 267 0.94 -15.31 1.72
N GLY A 268 1.08 -14.21 0.97
CA GLY A 268 -0.04 -13.58 0.27
C GLY A 268 -0.66 -14.50 -0.78
N ALA A 269 0.17 -15.24 -1.54
CA ALA A 269 -0.30 -16.23 -2.49
C ALA A 269 -1.09 -17.37 -1.81
N LEU A 270 -0.65 -17.82 -0.63
CA LEU A 270 -1.34 -18.87 0.13
C LEU A 270 -2.69 -18.39 0.65
N LEU A 271 -2.74 -17.17 1.20
CA LEU A 271 -4.00 -16.57 1.67
C LEU A 271 -5.03 -16.43 0.53
N ASP A 272 -4.61 -15.94 -0.63
CA ASP A 272 -5.50 -15.81 -1.79
C ASP A 272 -5.98 -17.19 -2.29
N ALA A 273 -5.11 -18.20 -2.26
CA ALA A 273 -5.48 -19.56 -2.62
C ALA A 273 -6.54 -20.12 -1.65
N ASP A 274 -6.37 -19.88 -0.35
CA ASP A 274 -7.33 -20.30 0.67
C ASP A 274 -8.69 -19.60 0.51
N PHE A 275 -8.69 -18.32 0.14
CA PHE A 275 -9.93 -17.60 -0.19
C PHE A 275 -10.60 -18.18 -1.43
N ALA A 276 -9.83 -18.40 -2.51
CA ALA A 276 -10.33 -18.96 -3.76
C ALA A 276 -10.94 -20.36 -3.59
N ILE A 277 -10.37 -21.17 -2.68
CA ILE A 277 -10.88 -22.50 -2.35
C ILE A 277 -12.18 -22.42 -1.52
N ARG A 278 -12.32 -21.44 -0.63
CA ARG A 278 -13.54 -21.24 0.15
C ARG A 278 -14.71 -20.74 -0.69
N ASP A 279 -14.45 -19.89 -1.69
CA ASP A 279 -15.47 -19.36 -2.60
C ASP A 279 -15.95 -20.40 -3.63
N GLY A 280 -15.13 -21.43 -3.92
CA GLY A 280 -15.49 -22.51 -4.83
C GLY A 280 -14.65 -23.76 -4.56
N GLU A 281 -15.26 -24.77 -3.94
CA GLU A 281 -14.60 -26.03 -3.57
C GLU A 281 -13.98 -26.80 -4.76
N ASP A 282 -14.39 -26.50 -6.00
CA ASP A 282 -13.93 -27.13 -7.25
C ASP A 282 -12.84 -26.35 -7.98
N ASN A 283 -12.19 -25.40 -7.33
CA ASN A 283 -11.19 -24.55 -7.98
C ASN A 283 -9.83 -25.24 -8.11
N VAL A 284 -9.66 -26.05 -9.17
CA VAL A 284 -8.42 -26.79 -9.53
C VAL A 284 -7.20 -25.89 -9.54
N LYS A 285 -7.34 -24.66 -10.10
CA LYS A 285 -6.22 -23.73 -10.22
C LYS A 285 -5.78 -23.19 -8.85
N ALA A 286 -6.74 -22.95 -7.95
CA ALA A 286 -6.43 -22.51 -6.60
C ALA A 286 -5.64 -23.58 -5.83
N PHE A 287 -6.10 -24.85 -5.86
CA PHE A 287 -5.36 -25.95 -5.26
C PHE A 287 -3.97 -26.15 -5.85
N PHE A 288 -3.82 -26.02 -7.17
CA PHE A 288 -2.52 -26.13 -7.82
C PHE A 288 -1.56 -25.02 -7.37
N ARG A 289 -2.04 -23.75 -7.29
CA ARG A 289 -1.25 -22.61 -6.84
C ARG A 289 -0.93 -22.67 -5.34
N GLN A 290 -1.87 -23.15 -4.52
CA GLN A 290 -1.63 -23.44 -3.12
C GLN A 290 -0.48 -24.44 -2.94
N GLY A 291 -0.49 -25.50 -3.75
CA GLY A 291 0.60 -26.48 -3.77
C GLY A 291 1.95 -25.88 -4.15
N GLN A 292 1.98 -24.98 -5.14
CA GLN A 292 3.20 -24.26 -5.52
C GLN A 292 3.70 -23.31 -4.41
N ALA A 293 2.79 -22.62 -3.70
CA ALA A 293 3.14 -21.77 -2.57
C ALA A 293 3.75 -22.59 -1.43
N ASN A 294 3.12 -23.71 -1.07
CA ASN A 294 3.61 -24.62 -0.04
C ASN A 294 4.96 -25.23 -0.41
N MET A 295 5.18 -25.62 -1.69
CA MET A 295 6.48 -26.06 -2.19
C MET A 295 7.58 -25.02 -2.00
N ALA A 296 7.27 -23.75 -2.27
CA ALA A 296 8.22 -22.65 -2.14
C ALA A 296 8.50 -22.29 -0.67
N LEU A 297 7.50 -22.48 0.21
CA LEU A 297 7.63 -22.34 1.68
C LEU A 297 8.34 -23.55 2.34
N ASN A 298 8.66 -24.58 1.54
CA ASN A 298 9.23 -25.86 2.00
C ASN A 298 8.27 -26.67 2.92
N ASP A 299 6.97 -26.39 2.87
CA ASP A 299 5.92 -27.22 3.46
C ASP A 299 5.49 -28.29 2.44
N LEU A 300 6.29 -29.35 2.39
CA LEU A 300 6.17 -30.38 1.37
C LEU A 300 4.94 -31.27 1.55
N ASP A 301 4.48 -31.47 2.76
CA ASP A 301 3.32 -32.31 3.07
C ASP A 301 2.03 -31.62 2.64
N SER A 302 1.85 -30.36 3.00
CA SER A 302 0.73 -29.53 2.52
C SER A 302 0.74 -29.33 1.00
N ALA A 303 1.93 -29.24 0.37
CA ALA A 303 2.05 -29.15 -1.06
C ALA A 303 1.53 -30.44 -1.74
N VAL A 304 1.91 -31.62 -1.24
CA VAL A 304 1.43 -32.91 -1.77
C VAL A 304 -0.08 -33.04 -1.64
N GLU A 305 -0.65 -32.60 -0.53
CA GLU A 305 -2.11 -32.63 -0.31
C GLU A 305 -2.84 -31.73 -1.31
N SER A 306 -2.38 -30.48 -1.47
CA SER A 306 -2.98 -29.53 -2.41
C SER A 306 -2.90 -30.03 -3.87
N PHE A 307 -1.76 -30.58 -4.30
CA PHE A 307 -1.63 -31.15 -5.65
C PHE A 307 -2.47 -32.41 -5.86
N LYS A 308 -2.70 -33.23 -4.83
CA LYS A 308 -3.63 -34.36 -4.92
C LYS A 308 -5.06 -33.89 -5.14
N LYS A 309 -5.52 -32.90 -4.34
CA LYS A 309 -6.86 -32.33 -4.49
C LYS A 309 -7.06 -31.73 -5.88
N ALA A 310 -6.06 -30.99 -6.40
CA ALA A 310 -6.10 -30.46 -7.76
C ALA A 310 -6.21 -31.58 -8.82
N LEU A 311 -5.51 -32.71 -8.63
CA LEU A 311 -5.53 -33.85 -9.54
C LEU A 311 -6.84 -34.63 -9.46
N ASP A 312 -7.43 -34.76 -8.28
CA ASP A 312 -8.72 -35.45 -8.06
C ASP A 312 -9.87 -34.69 -8.74
N LEU A 313 -9.81 -33.36 -8.78
CA LEU A 313 -10.77 -32.51 -9.47
C LEU A 313 -10.60 -32.52 -11.00
N GLU A 314 -9.37 -32.70 -11.51
CA GLU A 314 -9.10 -32.76 -12.96
C GLU A 314 -8.18 -33.95 -13.30
N PRO A 315 -8.71 -35.19 -13.28
CA PRO A 315 -7.92 -36.39 -13.45
C PRO A 315 -7.43 -36.65 -14.89
N ASN A 316 -8.10 -36.09 -15.92
CA ASN A 316 -7.80 -36.35 -17.33
C ASN A 316 -7.74 -35.09 -18.20
N ASP A 317 -6.71 -35.00 -19.07
CA ASP A 317 -6.57 -34.01 -20.15
C ASP A 317 -7.59 -34.21 -21.31
N GLY A 318 -8.85 -34.46 -20.98
CA GLY A 318 -9.93 -34.58 -21.97
C GLY A 318 -10.24 -33.21 -22.59
N HIS A 319 -10.00 -33.10 -23.89
CA HIS A 319 -10.34 -31.98 -24.74
C HIS A 319 -11.71 -31.40 -24.53
N THR A 320 -11.86 -30.34 -23.72
CA THR A 320 -12.93 -29.35 -23.90
C THR A 320 -12.52 -28.02 -23.26
N ALA A 321 -11.56 -27.34 -23.88
CA ALA A 321 -11.37 -25.93 -23.63
C ALA A 321 -12.46 -25.16 -24.38
N SER A 322 -13.40 -24.58 -23.67
CA SER A 322 -14.26 -23.53 -24.24
C SER A 322 -13.37 -22.36 -24.70
N SER A 323 -13.12 -22.35 -26.02
CA SER A 323 -12.03 -21.60 -26.68
C SER A 323 -12.29 -20.12 -26.85
N LYS A 324 -13.29 -19.50 -26.18
CA LYS A 324 -13.61 -18.08 -26.38
C LYS A 324 -12.92 -17.11 -25.40
N SER A 325 -12.61 -17.52 -24.20
CA SER A 325 -11.89 -16.67 -23.22
C SER A 325 -10.37 -16.70 -23.39
N CYS A 326 -9.82 -17.76 -24.00
CA CYS A 326 -8.37 -17.92 -24.15
C CYS A 326 -7.71 -17.08 -25.26
N ARG A 327 -8.47 -16.52 -26.20
CA ARG A 327 -7.88 -15.79 -27.35
C ARG A 327 -7.43 -14.36 -27.02
N ILE A 328 -7.94 -13.75 -25.97
CA ILE A 328 -7.59 -12.38 -25.55
C ILE A 328 -6.32 -12.39 -24.67
N TRP A 329 -6.02 -13.51 -24.00
CA TRP A 329 -4.93 -13.67 -23.03
C TRP A 329 -3.65 -14.29 -23.60
N GLY A 330 -3.65 -14.57 -24.90
CA GLY A 330 -2.69 -15.49 -25.54
C GLY A 330 -1.27 -14.98 -25.78
N LEU A 331 -0.91 -13.73 -25.51
CA LEU A 331 0.35 -13.23 -26.03
C LEU A 331 1.45 -12.85 -25.05
N LEU A 332 1.22 -12.68 -23.72
CA LEU A 332 2.27 -12.05 -22.90
C LEU A 332 2.63 -12.65 -21.53
N ILE A 333 1.81 -13.50 -20.92
CA ILE A 333 2.15 -14.06 -19.59
C ILE A 333 2.04 -15.58 -19.54
N LEU A 334 1.48 -16.25 -20.54
CA LEU A 334 0.86 -17.56 -20.42
C LEU A 334 1.60 -18.75 -21.05
N SER A 335 2.85 -18.64 -21.47
CA SER A 335 3.58 -19.83 -21.92
C SER A 335 3.85 -20.85 -20.80
N HIS A 336 3.57 -20.53 -19.52
CA HIS A 336 3.84 -21.41 -18.37
C HIS A 336 2.67 -21.60 -17.38
N VAL A 337 1.46 -21.17 -17.69
CA VAL A 337 0.33 -21.15 -16.73
C VAL A 337 -0.81 -22.12 -17.08
N PHE A 338 -0.59 -23.08 -17.95
CA PHE A 338 -1.60 -24.14 -18.14
C PHE A 338 -1.50 -25.18 -17.03
N CYS A 339 -2.52 -25.18 -16.15
CA CYS A 339 -2.82 -26.27 -15.23
C CYS A 339 -3.32 -27.47 -16.06
N ARG A 340 -2.43 -28.16 -16.78
CA ARG A 340 -2.75 -29.46 -17.38
C ARG A 340 -2.47 -30.54 -16.34
N SER A 341 -3.23 -31.62 -16.33
CA SER A 341 -3.03 -32.74 -15.40
C SER A 341 -1.58 -33.26 -15.44
N GLY A 342 -0.92 -33.16 -16.57
CA GLY A 342 0.51 -33.43 -16.71
C GLY A 342 1.41 -32.48 -15.91
N GLY A 343 1.06 -31.22 -15.80
CA GLY A 343 1.75 -30.23 -14.96
C GLY A 343 1.59 -30.54 -13.47
N ILE A 344 0.37 -30.84 -13.04
CA ILE A 344 0.07 -31.22 -11.66
C ILE A 344 0.81 -32.51 -11.26
N LYS A 345 0.80 -33.53 -12.12
CA LYS A 345 1.52 -34.80 -11.90
C LYS A 345 3.04 -34.57 -11.76
N LYS A 346 3.61 -33.66 -12.55
CA LYS A 346 5.04 -33.30 -12.50
C LYS A 346 5.39 -32.62 -11.16
N GLU A 347 4.61 -31.66 -10.73
CA GLU A 347 4.83 -30.96 -9.45
C GLU A 347 4.62 -31.89 -8.24
N LEU A 348 3.60 -32.73 -8.29
CA LEU A 348 3.38 -33.77 -7.28
C LEU A 348 4.56 -34.75 -7.17
N ALA A 349 5.11 -35.18 -8.31
CA ALA A 349 6.30 -36.04 -8.33
C ALA A 349 7.53 -35.33 -7.77
N ALA A 350 7.71 -34.03 -8.08
CA ALA A 350 8.81 -33.22 -7.54
C ALA A 350 8.70 -33.06 -6.01
N ALA A 351 7.50 -32.82 -5.49
CA ALA A 351 7.25 -32.72 -4.06
C ALA A 351 7.58 -34.04 -3.32
N ARG A 352 7.09 -35.16 -3.85
CA ARG A 352 7.38 -36.51 -3.30
C ARG A 352 8.88 -36.84 -3.32
N LYS A 353 9.59 -36.45 -4.39
CA LYS A 353 11.04 -36.63 -4.46
C LYS A 353 11.77 -35.83 -3.38
N LYS A 354 11.41 -34.56 -3.18
CA LYS A 354 12.01 -33.73 -2.13
C LYS A 354 11.78 -34.32 -0.73
N ILE A 355 10.60 -34.88 -0.47
CA ILE A 355 10.32 -35.59 0.81
C ILE A 355 11.21 -36.80 0.98
N ALA A 356 11.39 -37.61 -0.07
CA ALA A 356 12.27 -38.79 -0.04
C ALA A 356 13.72 -38.36 0.22
N ASP A 357 14.23 -37.38 -0.51
CA ASP A 357 15.59 -36.84 -0.38
C ASP A 357 15.83 -36.31 1.07
N ARG A 358 14.84 -35.61 1.65
CA ARG A 358 14.89 -35.12 3.03
C ARG A 358 14.98 -36.27 4.04
N ARG A 359 14.15 -37.29 3.89
CA ARG A 359 14.19 -38.49 4.75
C ARG A 359 15.51 -39.24 4.68
N ASP A 360 16.11 -39.30 3.49
CA ASP A 360 17.42 -39.95 3.31
C ASP A 360 18.55 -39.12 3.93
N GLN A 361 18.47 -37.78 3.86
CA GLN A 361 19.40 -36.89 4.55
C GLN A 361 19.27 -37.03 6.07
N GLU A 362 18.06 -37.08 6.60
CA GLU A 362 17.79 -37.31 8.02
C GLU A 362 18.35 -38.66 8.46
N LYS A 363 18.11 -39.73 7.72
CA LYS A 363 18.68 -41.07 8.05
C LYS A 363 20.21 -41.04 8.05
N LYS A 364 20.85 -40.37 7.09
CA LYS A 364 22.30 -40.22 7.04
C LYS A 364 22.83 -39.38 8.21
N ALA A 365 22.10 -38.34 8.63
CA ALA A 365 22.45 -37.54 9.81
C ALA A 365 22.36 -38.38 11.09
N TYR A 366 21.26 -39.11 11.26
CA TYR A 366 21.10 -40.05 12.41
C TYR A 366 22.18 -41.10 12.43
N SER A 367 22.54 -41.72 11.32
CA SER A 367 23.58 -42.77 11.32
C SER A 367 24.98 -42.24 11.67
N ARG A 368 25.24 -40.95 11.51
CA ARG A 368 26.49 -40.29 11.91
C ARG A 368 26.52 -39.89 13.38
N MET A 369 25.37 -39.83 14.07
CA MET A 369 25.30 -39.49 15.49
C MET A 369 25.60 -40.72 16.39
N PHE A 370 25.63 -41.94 15.81
CA PHE A 370 25.87 -43.19 16.52
C PHE A 370 27.15 -43.91 16.04
N GLN A 371 28.00 -43.23 15.26
CA GLN A 371 29.37 -43.61 14.99
C GLN A 371 30.35 -42.73 15.78
#